data_c3aa4836122f9fd574a9a6534ea40a6e
#
_entry.id   c3aa4836122f9fd574a9a6534ea40a6e
#
_cell.length_a   1.000
_cell.length_b   1.000
_cell.length_c   1.000
_cell.angle_alpha   90.00
_cell.angle_beta   90.00
_cell.angle_gamma   90.00
#
_symmetry.space_group_name_H-M   'P 1'
#
loop_
_entity.id
_entity.type
_entity.pdbx_description
1 polymer ?
#
loop_
_entity_poly.entity_id
_entity_poly.type
_entity_poly.pdbx_seq_one_letter_code
_entity_poly.pdbx_strand_id
1 'polypeptide(L)'
;MKKDLTNSRLDRQNILNNEMAIEEIQNKSGVEGIVWNNKLFVTREMTAKFFDVDVRTISRYLEQNGEELSENGYEVLRGKNLKSFLDAARNSGKDINVPTKTTVLGVFDFRAFLNMAMLLSESEKARALRQLMLDIVIDLINRKTGGGTKYINQRDKDFLFSSLQ
;
A
#
# COMPACT_ATOMS: atom_id res chain seq x y z
N MET A 1 -19.92 10.15 -13.53
CA MET A 1 -18.60 9.55 -13.76
C MET A 1 -18.11 8.87 -12.48
N LYS A 2 -17.73 7.64 -12.58
CA LYS A 2 -17.29 6.85 -11.43
C LYS A 2 -15.85 7.20 -11.10
N LYS A 3 -15.56 7.64 -9.87
CA LYS A 3 -14.20 7.87 -9.43
C LYS A 3 -13.48 6.53 -9.22
N ASP A 4 -12.25 6.48 -9.70
CA ASP A 4 -11.39 5.31 -9.61
C ASP A 4 -10.08 5.72 -8.94
N LEU A 5 -9.66 4.98 -7.92
CA LEU A 5 -8.40 5.26 -7.23
C LEU A 5 -7.20 5.25 -8.18
N THR A 6 -7.25 4.44 -9.24
CA THR A 6 -6.15 4.40 -10.21
C THR A 6 -5.98 5.71 -10.96
N ASN A 7 -7.02 6.53 -11.05
CA ASN A 7 -7.03 7.77 -11.83
C ASN A 7 -6.97 9.04 -10.99
N SER A 8 -7.04 8.95 -9.67
CA SER A 8 -7.13 10.15 -8.82
C SER A 8 -6.06 10.12 -7.72
N ARG A 9 -5.00 10.89 -7.95
CA ARG A 9 -3.94 11.06 -6.93
C ARG A 9 -4.50 11.65 -5.64
N LEU A 10 -5.43 12.59 -5.76
CA LEU A 10 -6.06 13.22 -4.59
C LEU A 10 -6.79 12.19 -3.73
N ASP A 11 -7.60 11.34 -4.34
CA ASP A 11 -8.34 10.31 -3.60
C ASP A 11 -7.40 9.29 -2.98
N ARG A 12 -6.34 8.91 -3.69
CA ARG A 12 -5.32 8.02 -3.13
C ARG A 12 -4.67 8.64 -1.89
N GLN A 13 -4.27 9.89 -1.99
CA GLN A 13 -3.58 10.56 -0.88
C GLN A 13 -4.49 10.75 0.32
N ASN A 14 -5.78 11.02 0.10
CA ASN A 14 -6.74 11.17 1.19
C ASN A 14 -6.85 9.88 2.02
N ILE A 15 -6.88 8.72 1.38
CA ILE A 15 -6.89 7.44 2.08
C ILE A 15 -5.56 7.22 2.81
N LEU A 16 -4.44 7.49 2.13
CA LEU A 16 -3.11 7.27 2.71
C LEU A 16 -2.82 8.17 3.90
N ASN A 17 -3.48 9.32 3.99
CA ASN A 17 -3.35 10.23 5.13
C ASN A 17 -4.24 9.84 6.31
N ASN A 18 -5.12 8.88 6.15
CA ASN A 18 -6.01 8.41 7.22
C ASN A 18 -5.37 7.24 7.96
N GLU A 19 -4.69 7.54 9.06
CA GLU A 19 -3.95 6.54 9.84
C GLU A 19 -4.83 5.43 10.38
N MET A 20 -6.05 5.73 10.81
CA MET A 20 -6.98 4.71 11.29
C MET A 20 -7.38 3.74 10.19
N ALA A 21 -7.61 4.26 8.98
CA ALA A 21 -7.92 3.43 7.83
C ALA A 21 -6.73 2.52 7.47
N ILE A 22 -5.52 3.07 7.44
CA ILE A 22 -4.31 2.31 7.14
C ILE A 22 -4.13 1.16 8.14
N GLU A 23 -4.33 1.41 9.43
CA GLU A 23 -4.20 0.38 10.46
C GLU A 23 -5.23 -0.74 10.27
N GLU A 24 -6.49 -0.40 10.03
CA GLU A 24 -7.53 -1.41 9.79
C GLU A 24 -7.28 -2.21 8.50
N ILE A 25 -6.83 -1.54 7.44
CA ILE A 25 -6.49 -2.21 6.19
C ILE A 25 -5.35 -3.20 6.42
N GLN A 26 -4.32 -2.79 7.15
CA GLN A 26 -3.20 -3.68 7.47
C GLN A 26 -3.68 -4.92 8.20
N ASN A 27 -4.53 -4.76 9.21
CA ASN A 27 -5.04 -5.87 10.01
C ASN A 27 -5.89 -6.84 9.19
N LYS A 28 -6.64 -6.35 8.21
CA LYS A 28 -7.56 -7.16 7.40
C LYS A 28 -6.97 -7.68 6.09
N SER A 29 -5.88 -7.08 5.62
CA SER A 29 -5.32 -7.41 4.31
C SER A 29 -4.62 -8.77 4.27
N GLY A 30 -4.13 -9.24 5.42
CA GLY A 30 -3.36 -10.48 5.47
C GLY A 30 -1.97 -10.38 4.86
N VAL A 31 -1.50 -9.17 4.58
CA VAL A 31 -0.16 -8.98 4.01
C VAL A 31 0.90 -9.36 5.03
N GLU A 32 1.79 -10.25 4.61
CA GLU A 32 2.95 -10.64 5.39
C GLU A 32 4.17 -9.96 4.84
N GLY A 33 5.03 -9.48 5.72
CA GLY A 33 6.25 -8.80 5.34
C GLY A 33 7.32 -8.94 6.39
N ILE A 34 8.29 -8.07 6.33
CA ILE A 34 9.42 -8.05 7.25
C ILE A 34 9.21 -6.89 8.21
N VAL A 35 9.25 -7.18 9.51
CA VAL A 35 9.16 -6.15 10.54
C VAL A 35 10.57 -5.60 10.78
N TRP A 36 10.73 -4.31 10.55
CA TRP A 36 11.98 -3.59 10.72
C TRP A 36 11.66 -2.20 11.25
N ASN A 37 12.37 -1.78 12.30
CA ASN A 37 12.10 -0.49 12.95
C ASN A 37 10.63 -0.31 13.35
N ASN A 38 10.00 -1.38 13.85
CA ASN A 38 8.60 -1.42 14.29
C ASN A 38 7.58 -1.17 13.18
N LYS A 39 7.98 -1.34 11.91
CA LYS A 39 7.10 -1.20 10.76
C LYS A 39 7.17 -2.43 9.87
N LEU A 40 6.09 -2.67 9.14
CA LEU A 40 6.03 -3.74 8.14
C LEU A 40 6.58 -3.21 6.82
N PHE A 41 7.50 -3.98 6.23
CA PHE A 41 8.08 -3.67 4.91
C PHE A 41 7.96 -4.86 3.98
N VAL A 42 7.84 -4.58 2.70
CA VAL A 42 7.88 -5.59 1.63
C VAL A 42 8.86 -5.15 0.55
N THR A 43 9.49 -6.13 -0.09
CA THR A 43 10.38 -5.89 -1.23
C THR A 43 9.56 -5.80 -2.52
N ARG A 44 10.21 -5.44 -3.64
CA ARG A 44 9.57 -5.48 -4.96
C ARG A 44 9.07 -6.87 -5.31
N GLU A 45 9.88 -7.88 -5.07
CA GLU A 45 9.52 -9.29 -5.35
C GLU A 45 8.33 -9.74 -4.51
N MET A 46 8.32 -9.39 -3.24
CA MET A 46 7.19 -9.70 -2.35
C MET A 46 5.91 -9.00 -2.83
N THR A 47 6.03 -7.75 -3.23
CA THR A 47 4.91 -6.97 -3.77
C THR A 47 4.37 -7.60 -5.05
N ALA A 48 5.26 -7.96 -5.98
CA ALA A 48 4.87 -8.61 -7.24
C ALA A 48 4.18 -9.94 -6.99
N LYS A 49 4.71 -10.73 -6.08
CA LYS A 49 4.14 -12.03 -5.71
C LYS A 49 2.75 -11.87 -5.09
N PHE A 50 2.60 -10.91 -4.19
CA PHE A 50 1.31 -10.66 -3.56
C PHE A 50 0.24 -10.29 -4.58
N PHE A 51 0.57 -9.40 -5.52
CA PHE A 51 -0.38 -8.94 -6.53
C PHE A 51 -0.47 -9.83 -7.77
N ASP A 52 0.30 -10.91 -7.78
CA ASP A 52 0.33 -11.87 -8.89
C ASP A 52 0.66 -11.18 -10.23
N VAL A 53 1.69 -10.36 -10.21
CA VAL A 53 2.24 -9.68 -11.39
C VAL A 53 3.73 -9.92 -11.48
N ASP A 54 4.31 -9.69 -12.66
CA ASP A 54 5.76 -9.77 -12.85
C ASP A 54 6.43 -8.61 -12.09
N VAL A 55 7.62 -8.87 -11.55
CA VAL A 55 8.38 -7.83 -10.84
C VAL A 55 8.70 -6.63 -11.76
N ARG A 56 8.80 -6.86 -13.06
CA ARG A 56 9.00 -5.78 -14.04
C ARG A 56 7.81 -4.83 -14.09
N THR A 57 6.62 -5.33 -13.83
CA THR A 57 5.42 -4.49 -13.72
C THR A 57 5.55 -3.53 -12.52
N ILE A 58 5.99 -4.04 -11.38
CA ILE A 58 6.24 -3.20 -10.20
C ILE A 58 7.30 -2.15 -10.50
N SER A 59 8.40 -2.54 -11.14
CA SER A 59 9.48 -1.62 -11.51
C SER A 59 9.00 -0.52 -12.46
N ARG A 60 8.14 -0.87 -13.41
CA ARG A 60 7.54 0.09 -14.34
C ARG A 60 6.71 1.15 -13.61
N TYR A 61 5.86 0.72 -12.66
CA TYR A 61 5.07 1.66 -11.86
C TYR A 61 5.95 2.54 -10.97
N LEU A 62 7.03 1.99 -10.44
CA LEU A 62 8.01 2.78 -9.68
C LEU A 62 8.68 3.85 -10.55
N GLU A 63 8.96 3.52 -11.79
CA GLU A 63 9.54 4.48 -12.74
C GLU A 63 8.55 5.59 -13.09
N GLN A 64 7.30 5.22 -13.35
CA GLN A 64 6.25 6.17 -13.74
C GLN A 64 5.71 7.00 -12.58
N ASN A 65 5.68 6.45 -11.37
CA ASN A 65 5.04 7.05 -10.19
C ASN A 65 6.00 7.16 -9.00
N GLY A 66 7.30 7.21 -9.27
CA GLY A 66 8.33 7.19 -8.23
C GLY A 66 8.19 8.30 -7.20
N GLU A 67 7.85 9.51 -7.64
CA GLU A 67 7.67 10.65 -6.73
C GLU A 67 6.54 10.40 -5.74
N GLU A 68 5.39 9.98 -6.23
CA GLU A 68 4.22 9.68 -5.39
C GLU A 68 4.54 8.56 -4.40
N LEU A 69 5.12 7.47 -4.90
CA LEU A 69 5.45 6.30 -4.06
C LEU A 69 6.49 6.63 -3.00
N SER A 70 7.49 7.43 -3.34
CA SER A 70 8.52 7.86 -2.38
C SER A 70 7.96 8.76 -1.30
N GLU A 71 7.04 9.64 -1.63
CA GLU A 71 6.34 10.48 -0.66
C GLU A 71 5.52 9.64 0.32
N ASN A 72 5.09 8.47 -0.08
CA ASN A 72 4.22 7.60 0.71
C ASN A 72 4.94 6.40 1.33
N GLY A 73 6.27 6.40 1.34
CA GLY A 73 7.01 5.42 2.13
C GLY A 73 7.87 4.43 1.36
N TYR A 74 7.92 4.51 0.02
CA TYR A 74 8.88 3.73 -0.73
C TYR A 74 10.28 4.34 -0.54
N GLU A 75 11.26 3.51 -0.21
CA GLU A 75 12.63 3.99 -0.05
C GLU A 75 13.65 2.98 -0.59
N VAL A 76 14.82 3.48 -0.92
CA VAL A 76 15.93 2.66 -1.38
C VAL A 76 16.95 2.57 -0.26
N LEU A 77 17.19 1.36 0.23
CA LEU A 77 18.12 1.10 1.32
C LEU A 77 19.53 0.88 0.80
N ARG A 78 20.51 1.47 1.50
CA ARG A 78 21.93 1.36 1.19
C ARG A 78 22.73 1.26 2.50
N GLY A 79 23.95 0.74 2.41
CA GLY A 79 24.88 0.76 3.53
C GLY A 79 24.34 0.12 4.79
N LYS A 80 24.42 0.83 5.90
CA LYS A 80 24.01 0.33 7.22
C LYS A 80 22.52 -0.01 7.30
N ASN A 81 21.67 0.80 6.66
CA ASN A 81 20.24 0.56 6.65
C ASN A 81 19.91 -0.73 5.90
N LEU A 82 20.56 -0.95 4.76
CA LEU A 82 20.39 -2.20 4.01
C LEU A 82 20.81 -3.40 4.85
N LYS A 83 21.96 -3.33 5.49
CA LYS A 83 22.45 -4.42 6.34
C LYS A 83 21.50 -4.71 7.48
N SER A 84 21.01 -3.67 8.16
CA SER A 84 20.06 -3.80 9.25
C SER A 84 18.76 -4.46 8.79
N PHE A 85 18.25 -4.05 7.64
CA PHE A 85 17.03 -4.64 7.06
C PHE A 85 17.23 -6.12 6.71
N LEU A 86 18.35 -6.46 6.08
CA LEU A 86 18.67 -7.85 5.72
C LEU A 86 18.80 -8.74 6.96
N ASP A 87 19.37 -8.21 8.04
CA ASP A 87 19.45 -8.94 9.31
C ASP A 87 18.04 -9.19 9.89
N ALA A 88 17.18 -8.18 9.84
CA ALA A 88 15.79 -8.33 10.27
C ALA A 88 15.04 -9.37 9.44
N ALA A 89 15.28 -9.39 8.14
CA ALA A 89 14.66 -10.38 7.25
C ALA A 89 15.12 -11.80 7.58
N ARG A 90 16.41 -12.00 7.82
CA ARG A 90 16.95 -13.30 8.22
C ARG A 90 16.38 -13.77 9.56
N ASN A 91 16.32 -12.87 10.52
CA ASN A 91 15.81 -13.18 11.85
C ASN A 91 14.30 -13.52 11.83
N SER A 92 13.58 -13.02 10.84
CA SER A 92 12.15 -13.34 10.67
C SER A 92 11.92 -14.72 10.03
N GLY A 93 12.98 -15.36 9.54
CA GLY A 93 12.88 -16.64 8.83
C GLY A 93 12.34 -16.53 7.42
N LYS A 94 12.20 -15.34 6.90
CA LYS A 94 11.70 -15.13 5.53
C LYS A 94 12.84 -15.08 4.55
N ASP A 95 12.70 -15.86 3.47
CA ASP A 95 13.64 -15.84 2.37
C ASP A 95 13.21 -14.76 1.37
N ILE A 96 14.02 -13.73 1.26
CA ILE A 96 13.75 -12.61 0.35
C ILE A 96 14.60 -12.69 -0.93
N ASN A 97 15.35 -13.76 -1.12
CA ASN A 97 16.14 -14.03 -2.34
C ASN A 97 17.00 -12.86 -2.80
N VAL A 98 17.65 -12.17 -1.86
CA VAL A 98 18.53 -11.05 -2.19
C VAL A 98 19.94 -11.58 -2.46
N PRO A 99 20.51 -11.28 -3.66
CA PRO A 99 21.88 -11.68 -3.94
C PRO A 99 22.87 -11.10 -2.93
N THR A 100 23.92 -11.86 -2.60
CA THR A 100 24.91 -11.47 -1.59
C THR A 100 25.67 -10.19 -1.93
N LYS A 101 25.72 -9.83 -3.21
CA LYS A 101 26.43 -8.63 -3.68
C LYS A 101 25.51 -7.41 -3.79
N THR A 102 24.28 -7.50 -3.30
CA THR A 102 23.32 -6.40 -3.37
C THR A 102 23.82 -5.21 -2.56
N THR A 103 23.90 -4.04 -3.21
CA THR A 103 24.32 -2.79 -2.59
C THR A 103 23.17 -1.81 -2.40
N VAL A 104 22.05 -2.06 -3.06
CA VAL A 104 20.84 -1.24 -2.95
C VAL A 104 19.61 -2.15 -2.97
N LEU A 105 18.59 -1.79 -2.21
CA LEU A 105 17.33 -2.54 -2.17
C LEU A 105 16.16 -1.58 -1.96
N GLY A 106 15.21 -1.60 -2.89
CA GLY A 106 13.97 -0.85 -2.75
C GLY A 106 13.00 -1.59 -1.85
N VAL A 107 12.41 -0.88 -0.90
CA VAL A 107 11.41 -1.45 0.01
C VAL A 107 10.21 -0.53 0.11
N PHE A 108 9.05 -1.14 0.32
CA PHE A 108 7.79 -0.45 0.56
C PHE A 108 7.44 -0.63 2.02
N ASP A 109 7.14 0.45 2.75
CA ASP A 109 6.42 0.28 4.00
C ASP A 109 4.94 -0.05 3.65
N PHE A 110 4.09 -0.30 4.64
CA PHE A 110 2.72 -0.69 4.34
C PHE A 110 1.96 0.39 3.57
N ARG A 111 2.21 1.65 3.88
CA ARG A 111 1.59 2.79 3.22
C ARG A 111 1.97 2.86 1.72
N ALA A 112 3.25 2.70 1.41
CA ALA A 112 3.71 2.65 0.03
C ALA A 112 3.18 1.41 -0.70
N PHE A 113 3.07 0.28 -0.01
CA PHE A 113 2.48 -0.93 -0.53
C PHE A 113 1.01 -0.68 -0.95
N LEU A 114 0.24 0.00 -0.11
CA LEU A 114 -1.13 0.38 -0.45
C LEU A 114 -1.18 1.35 -1.62
N ASN A 115 -0.25 2.29 -1.68
CA ASN A 115 -0.15 3.21 -2.81
C ASN A 115 0.05 2.43 -4.12
N MET A 116 0.92 1.43 -4.11
CA MET A 116 1.11 0.56 -5.28
C MET A 116 -0.18 -0.17 -5.63
N ALA A 117 -0.89 -0.72 -4.64
CA ALA A 117 -2.18 -1.38 -4.86
C ALA A 117 -3.20 -0.46 -5.52
N MET A 118 -3.19 0.81 -5.15
CA MET A 118 -4.09 1.82 -5.73
C MET A 118 -3.77 2.11 -7.19
N LEU A 119 -2.51 1.97 -7.59
CA LEU A 119 -2.04 2.27 -8.96
C LEU A 119 -2.15 1.08 -9.91
N LEU A 120 -1.99 -0.15 -9.40
CA LEU A 120 -1.93 -1.37 -10.23
C LEU A 120 -3.28 -1.72 -10.85
N SER A 121 -3.53 -1.25 -12.05
CA SER A 121 -4.78 -1.52 -12.76
C SER A 121 -4.86 -2.96 -13.31
N GLU A 122 -3.72 -3.63 -13.45
CA GLU A 122 -3.59 -4.95 -14.10
C GLU A 122 -3.80 -6.14 -13.14
N SER A 123 -3.90 -5.88 -11.84
CA SER A 123 -3.94 -6.93 -10.83
C SER A 123 -5.34 -7.06 -10.22
N GLU A 124 -5.90 -8.27 -10.27
CA GLU A 124 -7.19 -8.55 -9.62
C GLU A 124 -7.07 -8.48 -8.09
N LYS A 125 -5.94 -8.88 -7.53
CA LYS A 125 -5.70 -8.75 -6.08
C LYS A 125 -5.60 -7.29 -5.66
N ALA A 126 -4.95 -6.46 -6.47
CA ALA A 126 -4.90 -5.01 -6.20
C ALA A 126 -6.29 -4.41 -6.26
N ARG A 127 -7.11 -4.83 -7.22
CA ARG A 127 -8.51 -4.40 -7.33
C ARG A 127 -9.31 -4.79 -6.09
N ALA A 128 -9.17 -6.03 -5.63
CA ALA A 128 -9.84 -6.49 -4.42
C ALA A 128 -9.39 -5.70 -3.19
N LEU A 129 -8.10 -5.39 -3.09
CA LEU A 129 -7.57 -4.60 -1.99
C LEU A 129 -8.08 -3.15 -2.05
N ARG A 130 -8.18 -2.56 -3.25
CA ARG A 130 -8.80 -1.24 -3.41
C ARG A 130 -10.25 -1.23 -2.92
N GLN A 131 -11.02 -2.27 -3.21
CA GLN A 131 -12.39 -2.38 -2.73
C GLN A 131 -12.44 -2.48 -1.20
N LEU A 132 -11.55 -3.26 -0.61
CA LEU A 132 -11.43 -3.34 0.85
C LEU A 132 -11.11 -1.97 1.47
N MET A 133 -10.22 -1.21 0.85
CA MET A 133 -9.88 0.15 1.31
C MET A 133 -11.11 1.05 1.32
N LEU A 134 -11.89 1.03 0.24
CA LEU A 134 -13.12 1.84 0.13
C LEU A 134 -14.13 1.44 1.21
N ASP A 135 -14.32 0.15 1.41
CA ASP A 135 -15.27 -0.37 2.41
C ASP A 135 -14.87 0.06 3.82
N ILE A 136 -13.58 -0.01 4.15
CA ILE A 136 -13.06 0.40 5.46
C ILE A 136 -13.24 1.89 5.68
N VAL A 137 -12.90 2.71 4.68
CA VAL A 137 -13.03 4.17 4.81
C VAL A 137 -14.49 4.57 5.02
N ILE A 138 -15.41 3.97 4.26
CA ILE A 138 -16.84 4.24 4.41
C ILE A 138 -17.34 3.81 5.79
N ASP A 139 -16.92 2.65 6.26
CA ASP A 139 -17.28 2.14 7.59
C ASP A 139 -16.79 3.08 8.70
N LEU A 140 -15.56 3.56 8.60
CA LEU A 140 -15.00 4.52 9.57
C LEU A 140 -15.80 5.83 9.60
N ILE A 141 -16.19 6.33 8.43
CA ILE A 141 -16.99 7.56 8.32
C ILE A 141 -18.36 7.32 8.97
N ASN A 142 -19.00 6.20 8.69
CA ASN A 142 -20.30 5.86 9.27
C ASN A 142 -20.21 5.76 10.80
N ARG A 143 -19.16 5.20 11.34
CA ARG A 143 -18.94 5.13 12.80
C ARG A 143 -18.80 6.52 13.40
N LYS A 144 -18.10 7.43 12.73
CA LYS A 144 -17.93 8.82 13.20
C LYS A 144 -19.22 9.61 13.18
N THR A 145 -20.14 9.31 12.26
CA THR A 145 -21.43 10.01 12.11
C THR A 145 -22.57 9.36 12.89
N GLY A 146 -22.27 8.48 13.83
CA GLY A 146 -23.30 7.82 14.64
C GLY A 146 -23.79 6.49 14.05
N GLY A 147 -23.11 5.97 13.06
CA GLY A 147 -23.32 4.61 12.59
C GLY A 147 -24.60 4.33 11.84
N GLY A 148 -25.22 5.35 11.29
CA GLY A 148 -26.57 5.23 10.83
C GLY A 148 -26.82 4.48 9.54
N THR A 149 -26.00 4.62 8.53
CA THR A 149 -26.38 4.16 7.19
C THR A 149 -25.51 3.05 6.67
N LYS A 150 -26.15 1.92 6.41
CA LYS A 150 -25.52 0.80 5.70
C LYS A 150 -25.48 1.00 4.18
N TYR A 151 -26.17 2.01 3.68
CA TYR A 151 -26.31 2.24 2.25
C TYR A 151 -25.81 3.62 1.88
N ILE A 152 -24.61 3.65 1.31
CA ILE A 152 -24.04 4.86 0.71
C ILE A 152 -23.94 4.59 -0.79
N ASN A 153 -24.61 5.41 -1.61
CA ASN A 153 -24.56 5.27 -3.05
C ASN A 153 -23.23 5.81 -3.59
N GLN A 154 -22.95 5.60 -4.87
CA GLN A 154 -21.69 6.01 -5.47
C GLN A 154 -21.44 7.52 -5.35
N ARG A 155 -22.49 8.31 -5.46
CA ARG A 155 -22.40 9.77 -5.34
C ARG A 155 -21.98 10.19 -3.95
N ASP A 156 -22.51 9.55 -2.92
CA ASP A 156 -22.15 9.84 -1.54
C ASP A 156 -20.70 9.42 -1.26
N LYS A 157 -20.27 8.31 -1.83
CA LYS A 157 -18.87 7.87 -1.74
C LYS A 157 -17.93 8.91 -2.33
N ASP A 158 -18.24 9.44 -3.50
CA ASP A 158 -17.41 10.44 -4.17
C ASP A 158 -17.33 11.72 -3.35
N PHE A 159 -18.45 12.15 -2.78
CA PHE A 159 -18.49 13.32 -1.91
C PHE A 159 -17.62 13.13 -0.66
N LEU A 160 -17.73 11.97 -0.01
CA LEU A 160 -16.96 11.65 1.18
C LEU A 160 -15.46 11.63 0.91
N PHE A 161 -15.03 11.09 -0.20
CA PHE A 161 -13.62 11.10 -0.58
C PHE A 161 -13.11 12.52 -0.79
N SER A 162 -13.88 13.37 -1.41
CA SER A 162 -13.52 14.77 -1.60
C SER A 162 -13.39 15.53 -0.28
N SER A 163 -14.14 15.16 0.75
CA SER A 163 -14.13 15.82 2.06
C SER A 163 -13.08 15.27 3.03
N LEU A 164 -12.37 14.22 2.67
CA LEU A 164 -11.32 13.62 3.52
C LEU A 164 -9.98 14.36 3.46
N GLN A 165 -9.96 15.52 2.86
CA GLN A 165 -8.75 16.35 2.77
C GLN A 165 -8.36 16.93 4.11
#